data_a5052f576cd2f70e7ada621502af5829
#
_entry.id   a5052f576cd2f70e7ada621502af5829
#
_cell.length_a   1.000
_cell.length_b   1.000
_cell.length_c   1.000
_cell.angle_alpha   90.00
_cell.angle_beta   90.00
_cell.angle_gamma   90.00
#
_symmetry.space_group_name_H-M   'P 1'
#
loop_
_entity.id
_entity.type
_entity.pdbx_description
1 polymer ?
#
loop_
_entity_poly.entity_id
_entity_poly.type
_entity_poly.pdbx_seq_one_letter_code
_entity_poly.pdbx_strand_id
1 'polypeptide(L)'
;MKKIALGMFISVLISVVIYFIIAAALIISGKPKKPTPEQGGLVFKELFVDYKSIPQLKPFAARDGKQLAYRYYPAQSDKVIILLHGSGWHSQYFLPLAKFISSEGLAQVYTPDLRGHGPTPERRGDVDYIGQLEDDLADFIAMIRRDNPKVMLIVGGHSSGGGLAIRFAGSKYGYQADAYMLLSPYLQYNSPTIRPNSGGWAQPYTGRIIGLTMLNNVGIRWFNDLTVIDFIMPKEVRNGTETLSYTYRLNTSYAPHDYKKDLSAITQTLFVVVGSADEAFFADQFEPVISQFTKVRVKLLNGVTHMGVVVNPKVRPVVKEWLKGLGKP
;
A
#
# COMPACT_ATOMS: atom_id res chain seq x y z
N MET A 1 51.35 -20.21 -7.29
CA MET A 1 50.47 -19.02 -7.23
C MET A 1 49.56 -18.89 -8.47
N LYS A 2 50.06 -18.88 -9.73
CA LYS A 2 49.21 -18.73 -10.94
C LYS A 2 48.11 -19.80 -11.09
N LYS A 3 48.39 -21.08 -10.81
CA LYS A 3 47.38 -22.17 -10.89
C LYS A 3 46.28 -22.03 -9.82
N ILE A 4 46.60 -21.57 -8.62
CA ILE A 4 45.64 -21.33 -7.54
C ILE A 4 44.72 -20.12 -7.90
N ALA A 5 45.31 -19.04 -8.40
CA ALA A 5 44.56 -17.86 -8.86
C ALA A 5 43.59 -18.21 -10.02
N LEU A 6 44.05 -19.01 -10.98
CA LEU A 6 43.21 -19.50 -12.08
C LEU A 6 42.07 -20.39 -11.56
N GLY A 7 42.34 -21.31 -10.63
CA GLY A 7 41.28 -22.14 -10.01
C GLY A 7 40.23 -21.32 -9.27
N MET A 8 40.68 -20.33 -8.52
CA MET A 8 39.75 -19.39 -7.84
C MET A 8 38.90 -18.59 -8.84
N PHE A 9 39.50 -18.08 -9.91
CA PHE A 9 38.79 -17.35 -10.97
C PHE A 9 37.72 -18.22 -11.65
N ILE A 10 38.09 -19.47 -12.00
CA ILE A 10 37.12 -20.42 -12.61
C ILE A 10 35.96 -20.71 -11.63
N SER A 11 36.26 -20.94 -10.35
CA SER A 11 35.22 -21.19 -9.33
C SER A 11 34.23 -20.01 -9.19
N VAL A 12 34.74 -18.77 -9.18
CA VAL A 12 33.90 -17.57 -9.15
C VAL A 12 33.03 -17.48 -10.40
N LEU A 13 33.60 -17.71 -11.59
CA LEU A 13 32.86 -17.67 -12.85
C LEU A 13 31.75 -18.72 -12.87
N ILE A 14 32.00 -19.93 -12.42
CA ILE A 14 31.00 -21.00 -12.33
C ILE A 14 29.89 -20.57 -11.36
N SER A 15 30.23 -20.00 -10.20
CA SER A 15 29.23 -19.53 -9.21
C SER A 15 28.33 -18.44 -9.78
N VAL A 16 28.88 -17.49 -10.53
CA VAL A 16 28.13 -16.44 -11.23
C VAL A 16 27.16 -17.03 -12.26
N VAL A 17 27.63 -17.97 -13.06
CA VAL A 17 26.78 -18.65 -14.07
C VAL A 17 25.61 -19.40 -13.36
N ILE A 18 25.94 -20.18 -12.33
CA ILE A 18 24.92 -20.89 -11.55
C ILE A 18 23.87 -19.90 -10.96
N TYR A 19 24.31 -18.77 -10.41
CA TYR A 19 23.43 -17.73 -9.86
C TYR A 19 22.40 -17.25 -10.91
N PHE A 20 22.85 -16.94 -12.12
CA PHE A 20 21.97 -16.48 -13.18
C PHE A 20 21.05 -17.58 -13.72
N ILE A 21 21.53 -18.82 -13.80
CA ILE A 21 20.70 -19.97 -14.17
C ILE A 21 19.57 -20.15 -13.17
N ILE A 22 19.87 -20.11 -11.87
CA ILE A 22 18.86 -20.22 -10.80
C ILE A 22 17.85 -19.06 -10.91
N ALA A 23 18.32 -17.82 -11.05
CA ALA A 23 17.44 -16.67 -11.19
C ALA A 23 16.51 -16.81 -12.40
N ALA A 24 17.05 -17.18 -13.56
CA ALA A 24 16.28 -17.40 -14.79
C ALA A 24 15.25 -18.55 -14.62
N ALA A 25 15.64 -19.68 -14.05
CA ALA A 25 14.75 -20.81 -13.80
C ALA A 25 13.59 -20.41 -12.88
N LEU A 26 13.85 -19.65 -11.81
CA LEU A 26 12.84 -19.16 -10.88
C LEU A 26 11.88 -18.16 -11.57
N ILE A 27 12.37 -17.27 -12.42
CA ILE A 27 11.56 -16.30 -13.16
C ILE A 27 10.62 -17.02 -14.13
N ILE A 28 11.11 -18.05 -14.84
CA ILE A 28 10.34 -18.76 -15.87
C ILE A 28 9.31 -19.70 -15.24
N SER A 29 9.71 -20.47 -14.22
CA SER A 29 8.87 -21.49 -13.58
C SER A 29 7.88 -20.91 -12.53
N GLY A 30 8.11 -19.68 -12.08
CA GLY A 30 7.44 -19.09 -10.94
C GLY A 30 5.97 -18.65 -11.16
N LYS A 31 5.27 -19.20 -12.14
CA LYS A 31 3.83 -18.92 -12.32
C LYS A 31 3.01 -19.67 -11.26
N PRO A 32 2.04 -19.01 -10.59
CA PRO A 32 1.15 -19.70 -9.66
C PRO A 32 0.27 -20.70 -10.41
N LYS A 33 -0.17 -21.72 -9.71
CA LYS A 33 -1.29 -22.56 -10.16
C LYS A 33 -2.52 -21.65 -10.25
N LYS A 34 -3.38 -21.89 -11.27
CA LYS A 34 -4.65 -21.16 -11.38
C LYS A 34 -5.40 -21.19 -10.06
N PRO A 35 -5.94 -20.06 -9.58
CA PRO A 35 -6.69 -20.03 -8.34
C PRO A 35 -7.88 -20.98 -8.43
N THR A 36 -8.05 -21.77 -7.37
CA THR A 36 -9.33 -22.45 -7.16
C THR A 36 -10.26 -21.47 -6.44
N PRO A 37 -11.47 -21.21 -6.96
CA PRO A 37 -12.42 -20.24 -6.39
C PRO A 37 -12.86 -20.53 -4.95
N GLU A 38 -12.52 -21.69 -4.41
CA GLU A 38 -13.07 -22.26 -3.15
C GLU A 38 -12.30 -21.89 -1.88
N GLN A 39 -11.20 -21.15 -1.96
CA GLN A 39 -10.35 -20.92 -0.78
C GLN A 39 -10.37 -19.46 -0.35
N GLY A 40 -11.35 -19.10 0.49
CA GLY A 40 -11.32 -17.87 1.24
C GLY A 40 -11.33 -16.61 0.35
N GLY A 41 -11.18 -15.47 0.95
CA GLY A 41 -11.11 -14.19 0.25
C GLY A 41 -11.67 -13.08 1.11
N LEU A 42 -11.49 -11.85 0.66
CA LEU A 42 -12.03 -10.68 1.33
C LEU A 42 -13.55 -10.57 1.11
N VAL A 43 -14.26 -10.02 2.10
CA VAL A 43 -15.70 -9.78 2.02
C VAL A 43 -15.98 -8.51 1.23
N PHE A 44 -15.91 -8.59 -0.09
CA PHE A 44 -16.10 -7.45 -0.99
C PHE A 44 -17.52 -6.90 -1.03
N LYS A 45 -18.53 -7.67 -0.63
CA LYS A 45 -19.93 -7.20 -0.61
C LYS A 45 -20.16 -5.96 0.25
N GLU A 46 -19.30 -5.70 1.23
CA GLU A 46 -19.34 -4.47 2.02
C GLU A 46 -19.02 -3.21 1.19
N LEU A 47 -18.37 -3.35 0.05
CA LEU A 47 -18.09 -2.26 -0.88
C LEU A 47 -19.29 -1.90 -1.79
N PHE A 48 -20.40 -2.63 -1.72
CA PHE A 48 -21.65 -2.25 -2.40
C PHE A 48 -22.33 -1.12 -1.66
N VAL A 49 -21.78 0.07 -1.79
CA VAL A 49 -22.32 1.32 -1.23
C VAL A 49 -22.82 2.22 -2.37
N ASP A 50 -23.68 3.20 -2.03
CA ASP A 50 -24.13 4.19 -3.01
C ASP A 50 -23.01 5.19 -3.33
N TYR A 51 -22.47 5.11 -4.54
CA TYR A 51 -21.43 6.00 -5.05
C TYR A 51 -21.95 7.23 -5.82
N LYS A 52 -23.27 7.50 -5.87
CA LYS A 52 -23.84 8.63 -6.62
C LYS A 52 -23.29 9.99 -6.23
N SER A 53 -22.91 10.17 -4.96
CA SER A 53 -22.37 11.44 -4.44
C SER A 53 -20.82 11.49 -4.45
N ILE A 54 -20.16 10.62 -5.22
CA ILE A 54 -18.70 10.59 -5.28
C ILE A 54 -18.17 11.86 -5.97
N PRO A 55 -17.20 12.58 -5.39
CA PRO A 55 -16.57 13.72 -6.06
C PRO A 55 -15.89 13.31 -7.37
N GLN A 56 -15.92 14.21 -8.34
CA GLN A 56 -15.18 14.02 -9.59
C GLN A 56 -13.68 13.94 -9.33
N LEU A 57 -12.97 13.19 -10.18
CA LEU A 57 -11.53 13.13 -10.19
C LEU A 57 -10.96 14.48 -10.65
N LYS A 58 -9.97 14.98 -9.92
CA LYS A 58 -9.17 16.16 -10.26
C LYS A 58 -7.77 15.72 -10.63
N PRO A 59 -7.13 16.33 -11.64
CA PRO A 59 -5.77 16.00 -12.00
C PRO A 59 -4.75 16.69 -11.08
N PHE A 60 -3.58 16.07 -10.92
CA PHE A 60 -2.37 16.72 -10.44
C PHE A 60 -1.15 16.21 -11.24
N ALA A 61 -0.17 17.08 -11.46
CA ALA A 61 1.03 16.71 -12.18
C ALA A 61 2.08 16.13 -11.23
N ALA A 62 2.57 14.93 -11.51
CA ALA A 62 3.76 14.37 -10.89
C ALA A 62 5.03 14.98 -11.52
N ARG A 63 6.19 14.81 -10.87
CA ARG A 63 7.49 15.37 -11.30
C ARG A 63 7.94 14.93 -12.68
N ASP A 64 7.46 13.80 -13.16
CA ASP A 64 7.72 13.28 -14.52
C ASP A 64 6.78 13.87 -15.58
N GLY A 65 5.92 14.83 -15.20
CA GLY A 65 4.94 15.49 -16.07
C GLY A 65 3.66 14.69 -16.29
N LYS A 66 3.54 13.45 -15.76
CA LYS A 66 2.34 12.64 -15.89
C LYS A 66 1.22 13.18 -15.01
N GLN A 67 -0.01 13.12 -15.55
CA GLN A 67 -1.20 13.50 -14.82
C GLN A 67 -1.72 12.31 -14.03
N LEU A 68 -1.74 12.44 -12.70
CA LEU A 68 -2.39 11.53 -11.78
C LEU A 68 -3.70 12.16 -11.30
N ALA A 69 -4.57 11.37 -10.68
CA ALA A 69 -5.89 11.84 -10.29
C ALA A 69 -6.17 11.64 -8.80
N TYR A 70 -7.03 12.49 -8.26
CA TYR A 70 -7.49 12.40 -6.86
C TYR A 70 -8.93 12.90 -6.71
N ARG A 71 -9.58 12.48 -5.61
CA ARG A 71 -10.85 13.06 -5.17
C ARG A 71 -10.61 13.94 -3.96
N TYR A 72 -11.39 15.01 -3.86
CA TYR A 72 -11.30 15.98 -2.77
C TYR A 72 -12.63 16.14 -2.08
N TYR A 73 -12.63 16.07 -0.77
CA TYR A 73 -13.76 16.26 0.12
C TYR A 73 -13.47 17.47 1.01
N PRO A 74 -14.11 18.64 0.73
CA PRO A 74 -13.82 19.87 1.45
C PRO A 74 -14.35 19.85 2.88
N ALA A 75 -13.64 20.54 3.78
CA ALA A 75 -14.08 20.79 5.16
C ALA A 75 -13.50 22.11 5.67
N GLN A 76 -14.18 22.74 6.63
CA GLN A 76 -13.66 23.87 7.40
C GLN A 76 -12.74 23.32 8.50
N SER A 77 -11.49 23.04 8.16
CA SER A 77 -10.52 22.43 9.08
C SER A 77 -9.09 22.82 8.72
N ASP A 78 -8.27 22.98 9.74
CA ASP A 78 -6.80 23.13 9.63
C ASP A 78 -6.06 21.79 9.47
N LYS A 79 -6.82 20.68 9.41
CA LYS A 79 -6.29 19.34 9.17
C LYS A 79 -6.57 18.90 7.75
N VAL A 80 -5.60 18.26 7.14
CA VAL A 80 -5.72 17.53 5.86
C VAL A 80 -5.36 16.07 6.09
N ILE A 81 -6.16 15.17 5.57
CA ILE A 81 -5.85 13.75 5.53
C ILE A 81 -5.79 13.25 4.09
N ILE A 82 -4.69 12.56 3.74
CA ILE A 82 -4.54 11.82 2.50
C ILE A 82 -4.82 10.35 2.81
N LEU A 83 -5.77 9.72 2.10
CA LEU A 83 -6.09 8.30 2.27
C LEU A 83 -5.63 7.50 1.04
N LEU A 84 -4.60 6.68 1.22
CA LEU A 84 -4.01 5.82 0.20
C LEU A 84 -4.77 4.49 0.13
N HIS A 85 -5.28 4.14 -1.07
CA HIS A 85 -6.07 2.92 -1.25
C HIS A 85 -5.22 1.65 -1.21
N GLY A 86 -5.88 0.50 -0.97
CA GLY A 86 -5.25 -0.82 -1.00
C GLY A 86 -5.09 -1.41 -2.40
N SER A 87 -4.50 -2.60 -2.46
CA SER A 87 -4.27 -3.34 -3.70
C SER A 87 -5.59 -3.64 -4.44
N GLY A 88 -5.49 -3.69 -5.75
CA GLY A 88 -6.60 -4.11 -6.62
C GLY A 88 -7.70 -3.08 -6.80
N TRP A 89 -7.75 -2.03 -6.01
CA TRP A 89 -8.81 -1.03 -5.99
C TRP A 89 -8.26 0.38 -6.31
N HIS A 90 -9.08 1.44 -6.02
CA HIS A 90 -8.71 2.85 -6.19
C HIS A 90 -9.50 3.74 -5.21
N SER A 91 -9.38 5.06 -5.27
CA SER A 91 -9.92 6.03 -4.30
C SER A 91 -11.42 5.91 -4.00
N GLN A 92 -12.20 5.31 -4.90
CA GLN A 92 -13.66 5.28 -4.85
C GLN A 92 -14.21 4.74 -3.53
N TYR A 93 -13.66 3.65 -3.02
CA TYR A 93 -14.22 2.96 -1.84
C TYR A 93 -14.02 3.72 -0.53
N PHE A 94 -13.22 4.79 -0.52
CA PHE A 94 -13.12 5.69 0.61
C PHE A 94 -14.31 6.62 0.78
N LEU A 95 -15.25 6.70 -0.19
CA LEU A 95 -16.37 7.63 -0.15
C LEU A 95 -17.07 7.69 1.21
N PRO A 96 -17.48 6.57 1.87
CA PRO A 96 -18.22 6.63 3.13
C PRO A 96 -17.42 7.26 4.27
N LEU A 97 -16.12 6.92 4.37
CA LEU A 97 -15.25 7.43 5.43
C LEU A 97 -14.83 8.89 5.14
N ALA A 98 -14.41 9.17 3.90
CA ALA A 98 -13.98 10.52 3.51
C ALA A 98 -15.11 11.54 3.62
N LYS A 99 -16.32 11.18 3.19
CA LYS A 99 -17.52 12.02 3.33
C LYS A 99 -17.87 12.26 4.80
N PHE A 100 -17.78 11.24 5.65
CA PHE A 100 -17.99 11.40 7.09
C PHE A 100 -16.98 12.37 7.70
N ILE A 101 -15.68 12.17 7.46
CA ILE A 101 -14.62 13.03 8.02
C ILE A 101 -14.83 14.48 7.58
N SER A 102 -15.12 14.71 6.32
CA SER A 102 -15.27 16.06 5.77
C SER A 102 -16.57 16.74 6.25
N SER A 103 -17.70 16.03 6.23
CA SER A 103 -19.01 16.59 6.65
C SER A 103 -19.07 16.91 8.15
N GLU A 104 -18.30 16.23 8.98
CA GLU A 104 -18.15 16.51 10.41
C GLU A 104 -17.12 17.62 10.71
N GLY A 105 -16.54 18.24 9.66
CA GLY A 105 -15.53 19.29 9.81
C GLY A 105 -14.21 18.83 10.44
N LEU A 106 -13.91 17.52 10.44
CA LEU A 106 -12.75 16.95 11.14
C LEU A 106 -11.46 17.18 10.39
N ALA A 107 -11.47 17.02 9.06
CA ALA A 107 -10.36 17.27 8.16
C ALA A 107 -10.86 17.44 6.73
N GLN A 108 -10.11 18.17 5.92
CA GLN A 108 -10.19 18.07 4.46
C GLN A 108 -9.63 16.71 4.04
N VAL A 109 -10.32 15.99 3.14
CA VAL A 109 -9.87 14.65 2.76
C VAL A 109 -9.50 14.60 1.28
N TYR A 110 -8.33 14.03 1.01
CA TYR A 110 -7.83 13.76 -0.33
C TYR A 110 -7.65 12.25 -0.50
N THR A 111 -8.18 11.71 -1.58
CA THR A 111 -8.04 10.29 -1.90
C THR A 111 -7.46 10.15 -3.31
N PRO A 112 -6.12 10.02 -3.47
CA PRO A 112 -5.51 9.84 -4.78
C PRO A 112 -5.80 8.45 -5.33
N ASP A 113 -5.93 8.36 -6.67
CA ASP A 113 -5.74 7.11 -7.41
C ASP A 113 -4.23 6.96 -7.63
N LEU A 114 -3.63 5.96 -6.98
CA LEU A 114 -2.19 5.74 -7.07
C LEU A 114 -1.80 5.32 -8.49
N ARG A 115 -0.59 5.65 -8.92
CA ARG A 115 -0.07 5.28 -10.24
C ARG A 115 -0.32 3.79 -10.54
N GLY A 116 -0.75 3.50 -11.73
CA GLY A 116 -1.13 2.13 -12.15
C GLY A 116 -2.54 1.70 -11.74
N HIS A 117 -3.32 2.57 -11.08
CA HIS A 117 -4.67 2.29 -10.60
C HIS A 117 -5.70 3.32 -11.11
N GLY A 118 -6.96 3.06 -10.77
CA GLY A 118 -8.07 3.94 -11.16
C GLY A 118 -8.70 3.60 -12.49
N PRO A 119 -9.66 4.44 -12.96
CA PRO A 119 -10.41 4.16 -14.18
C PRO A 119 -9.55 4.12 -15.45
N THR A 120 -8.60 5.04 -15.57
CA THR A 120 -7.82 5.24 -16.82
C THR A 120 -6.33 5.45 -16.52
N PRO A 121 -5.63 4.49 -15.88
CA PRO A 121 -4.18 4.61 -15.70
C PRO A 121 -3.47 4.47 -17.05
N GLU A 122 -2.35 5.16 -17.22
CA GLU A 122 -1.51 5.01 -18.42
C GLU A 122 -1.05 3.56 -18.61
N ARG A 123 -0.60 2.92 -17.53
CA ARG A 123 -0.25 1.50 -17.48
C ARG A 123 -0.85 0.87 -16.22
N ARG A 124 -1.81 -0.01 -16.42
CA ARG A 124 -2.49 -0.68 -15.31
C ARG A 124 -1.57 -1.69 -14.64
N GLY A 125 -1.44 -1.58 -13.32
CA GLY A 125 -0.65 -2.51 -12.50
C GLY A 125 0.88 -2.32 -12.63
N ASP A 126 1.33 -1.12 -13.06
CA ASP A 126 2.73 -0.84 -13.30
C ASP A 126 3.15 0.58 -12.89
N VAL A 127 4.45 0.73 -12.63
CA VAL A 127 5.16 2.00 -12.39
C VAL A 127 6.47 2.02 -13.18
N ASP A 128 7.18 3.14 -13.27
CA ASP A 128 8.44 3.20 -14.03
C ASP A 128 9.62 2.64 -13.25
N TYR A 129 9.66 2.87 -11.93
CA TYR A 129 10.74 2.43 -11.05
C TYR A 129 10.25 2.16 -9.63
N ILE A 130 11.01 1.36 -8.88
CA ILE A 130 10.77 1.10 -7.46
C ILE A 130 11.03 2.39 -6.68
N GLY A 131 10.02 2.87 -5.93
CA GLY A 131 10.08 4.14 -5.20
C GLY A 131 9.26 5.27 -5.84
N GLN A 132 8.66 5.04 -7.02
CA GLN A 132 7.88 6.06 -7.70
C GLN A 132 6.60 6.45 -6.93
N LEU A 133 6.01 5.52 -6.19
CA LEU A 133 4.81 5.83 -5.38
C LEU A 133 5.12 6.79 -4.23
N GLU A 134 6.31 6.70 -3.62
CA GLU A 134 6.76 7.67 -2.60
C GLU A 134 7.03 9.04 -3.23
N ASP A 135 7.63 9.06 -4.42
CA ASP A 135 7.88 10.30 -5.17
C ASP A 135 6.57 10.97 -5.58
N ASP A 136 5.59 10.22 -6.10
CA ASP A 136 4.25 10.72 -6.44
C ASP A 136 3.50 11.27 -5.21
N LEU A 137 3.62 10.60 -4.06
CA LEU A 137 3.01 11.07 -2.81
C LEU A 137 3.67 12.37 -2.32
N ALA A 138 4.98 12.48 -2.43
CA ALA A 138 5.70 13.71 -2.07
C ALA A 138 5.29 14.89 -2.98
N ASP A 139 5.12 14.66 -4.27
CA ASP A 139 4.64 15.67 -5.23
C ASP A 139 3.19 16.07 -4.91
N PHE A 140 2.36 15.11 -4.55
CA PHE A 140 0.98 15.36 -4.14
C PHE A 140 0.90 16.19 -2.85
N ILE A 141 1.74 15.88 -1.87
CA ILE A 141 1.85 16.67 -0.63
C ILE A 141 2.33 18.08 -0.93
N ALA A 142 3.32 18.25 -1.82
CA ALA A 142 3.81 19.56 -2.22
C ALA A 142 2.70 20.42 -2.87
N MET A 143 1.84 19.80 -3.70
CA MET A 143 0.67 20.46 -4.26
C MET A 143 -0.29 20.93 -3.15
N ILE A 144 -0.63 20.06 -2.20
CA ILE A 144 -1.55 20.39 -1.09
C ILE A 144 -0.98 21.50 -0.21
N ARG A 145 0.30 21.44 0.13
CA ARG A 145 0.96 22.45 0.97
C ARG A 145 1.12 23.81 0.29
N ARG A 146 1.23 23.86 -1.04
CA ARG A 146 1.23 25.12 -1.78
C ARG A 146 -0.08 25.89 -1.57
N ASP A 147 -1.21 25.15 -1.61
CA ASP A 147 -2.53 25.75 -1.45
C ASP A 147 -2.92 25.93 0.04
N ASN A 148 -2.32 25.15 0.93
CA ASN A 148 -2.61 25.09 2.38
C ASN A 148 -1.29 24.96 3.20
N PRO A 149 -0.47 26.00 3.32
CA PRO A 149 0.90 25.90 3.87
C PRO A 149 0.98 25.56 5.36
N LYS A 150 -0.06 25.82 6.13
CA LYS A 150 -0.09 25.68 7.61
C LYS A 150 -0.98 24.54 8.10
N VAL A 151 -1.43 23.65 7.21
CA VAL A 151 -2.28 22.53 7.65
C VAL A 151 -1.47 21.48 8.39
N MET A 152 -2.11 20.83 9.36
CA MET A 152 -1.65 19.56 9.90
C MET A 152 -1.92 18.47 8.85
N LEU A 153 -0.85 17.87 8.32
CA LEU A 153 -0.94 16.86 7.28
C LEU A 153 -0.90 15.44 7.87
N ILE A 154 -1.94 14.69 7.64
CA ILE A 154 -2.07 13.30 8.06
C ILE A 154 -1.95 12.42 6.83
N VAL A 155 -1.03 11.48 6.83
CA VAL A 155 -0.96 10.44 5.80
C VAL A 155 -1.59 9.17 6.35
N GLY A 156 -2.60 8.69 5.66
CA GLY A 156 -3.32 7.48 6.01
C GLY A 156 -3.41 6.52 4.84
N GLY A 157 -3.79 5.28 5.14
CA GLY A 157 -3.99 4.30 4.08
C GLY A 157 -4.60 3.00 4.58
N HIS A 158 -5.23 2.29 3.65
CA HIS A 158 -5.83 1.00 3.91
C HIS A 158 -5.00 -0.11 3.28
N SER A 159 -4.83 -1.22 4.01
CA SER A 159 -4.15 -2.42 3.49
C SER A 159 -2.76 -2.08 2.92
N SER A 160 -2.48 -2.35 1.66
CA SER A 160 -1.21 -1.98 1.00
C SER A 160 -0.99 -0.45 0.97
N GLY A 161 -2.06 0.37 0.92
CA GLY A 161 -1.94 1.82 1.07
C GLY A 161 -1.46 2.24 2.47
N GLY A 162 -1.83 1.48 3.50
CA GLY A 162 -1.25 1.60 4.84
C GLY A 162 0.22 1.20 4.87
N GLY A 163 0.58 0.15 4.12
CA GLY A 163 1.98 -0.25 3.91
C GLY A 163 2.80 0.82 3.20
N LEU A 164 2.23 1.47 2.18
CA LEU A 164 2.86 2.59 1.48
C LEU A 164 3.05 3.80 2.42
N ALA A 165 2.08 4.07 3.31
CA ALA A 165 2.24 5.14 4.31
C ALA A 165 3.40 4.86 5.29
N ILE A 166 3.57 3.60 5.73
CA ILE A 166 4.72 3.18 6.56
C ILE A 166 6.02 3.31 5.77
N ARG A 167 6.05 2.86 4.52
CA ARG A 167 7.20 3.00 3.62
C ARG A 167 7.59 4.47 3.41
N PHE A 168 6.60 5.33 3.18
CA PHE A 168 6.80 6.78 3.06
C PHE A 168 7.40 7.38 4.32
N ALA A 169 6.92 6.97 5.50
CA ALA A 169 7.46 7.42 6.77
C ALA A 169 8.94 7.03 6.96
N GLY A 170 9.35 5.84 6.53
CA GLY A 170 10.74 5.37 6.54
C GLY A 170 11.63 5.95 5.44
N SER A 171 11.05 6.68 4.48
CA SER A 171 11.77 7.29 3.36
C SER A 171 12.33 8.68 3.71
N LYS A 172 13.08 9.27 2.77
CA LYS A 172 13.54 10.66 2.87
C LYS A 172 12.42 11.71 2.95
N TYR A 173 11.16 11.30 2.76
CA TYR A 173 10.00 12.18 2.77
C TYR A 173 9.17 12.11 4.05
N GLY A 174 9.47 11.19 4.99
CA GLY A 174 8.65 10.94 6.18
C GLY A 174 8.40 12.17 7.06
N TYR A 175 9.30 13.15 7.03
CA TYR A 175 9.15 14.43 7.73
C TYR A 175 8.01 15.32 7.23
N GLN A 176 7.44 15.02 6.05
CA GLN A 176 6.35 15.82 5.46
C GLN A 176 5.00 15.55 6.10
N ALA A 177 4.83 14.43 6.82
CA ALA A 177 3.61 14.11 7.54
C ALA A 177 3.72 14.48 9.01
N ASP A 178 2.65 15.02 9.57
CA ASP A 178 2.54 15.40 10.98
C ASP A 178 1.93 14.27 11.83
N ALA A 179 1.18 13.36 11.22
CA ALA A 179 0.62 12.16 11.85
C ALA A 179 0.31 11.07 10.81
N TYR A 180 0.09 9.85 11.30
CA TYR A 180 -0.27 8.69 10.47
C TYR A 180 -1.54 8.02 10.97
N MET A 181 -2.48 7.66 10.06
CA MET A 181 -3.69 6.90 10.34
C MET A 181 -3.79 5.68 9.41
N LEU A 182 -3.60 4.50 9.95
CA LEU A 182 -3.54 3.26 9.18
C LEU A 182 -4.78 2.40 9.44
N LEU A 183 -5.37 1.88 8.38
CA LEU A 183 -6.56 1.04 8.40
C LEU A 183 -6.16 -0.36 7.92
N SER A 184 -6.11 -1.34 8.83
CA SER A 184 -5.64 -2.70 8.55
C SER A 184 -4.38 -2.73 7.64
N PRO A 185 -3.25 -2.11 8.05
CA PRO A 185 -2.11 -1.92 7.15
C PRO A 185 -1.39 -3.22 6.82
N TYR A 186 -0.99 -3.41 5.57
CA TYR A 186 -0.06 -4.45 5.17
C TYR A 186 1.36 -4.07 5.62
N LEU A 187 1.94 -4.82 6.55
CA LEU A 187 3.29 -4.53 7.04
C LEU A 187 4.35 -5.11 6.09
N GLN A 188 4.34 -6.42 5.90
CA GLN A 188 5.23 -7.14 4.97
C GLN A 188 4.84 -8.62 4.92
N TYR A 189 5.27 -9.35 3.86
CA TYR A 189 4.95 -10.77 3.65
C TYR A 189 5.40 -11.70 4.80
N ASN A 190 6.40 -11.31 5.58
CA ASN A 190 6.95 -12.05 6.71
C ASN A 190 6.56 -11.48 8.08
N SER A 191 5.62 -10.53 8.11
CA SER A 191 5.10 -9.98 9.37
C SER A 191 4.20 -11.00 10.07
N PRO A 192 4.25 -11.09 11.43
CA PRO A 192 3.31 -11.91 12.19
C PRO A 192 1.85 -11.52 12.01
N THR A 193 1.57 -10.33 11.46
CA THR A 193 0.18 -9.87 11.22
C THR A 193 -0.46 -10.52 10.00
N ILE A 194 0.31 -11.12 9.07
CA ILE A 194 -0.23 -11.59 7.80
C ILE A 194 -0.77 -13.03 7.90
N ARG A 195 -1.96 -13.26 7.33
CA ARG A 195 -2.46 -14.62 7.08
C ARG A 195 -1.87 -15.17 5.78
N PRO A 196 -1.73 -16.50 5.64
CA PRO A 196 -1.27 -17.11 4.39
C PRO A 196 -2.02 -16.56 3.17
N ASN A 197 -1.26 -16.11 2.15
CA ASN A 197 -1.79 -15.49 0.93
C ASN A 197 -2.80 -14.35 1.19
N SER A 198 -2.63 -13.60 2.28
CA SER A 198 -3.60 -12.58 2.74
C SER A 198 -5.03 -13.11 2.76
N GLY A 199 -5.25 -14.26 3.41
CA GLY A 199 -6.56 -14.91 3.48
C GLY A 199 -7.07 -15.47 2.15
N GLY A 200 -6.17 -15.74 1.19
CA GLY A 200 -6.52 -16.23 -0.15
C GLY A 200 -6.75 -15.12 -1.21
N TRP A 201 -6.67 -13.85 -0.81
CA TRP A 201 -6.81 -12.70 -1.70
C TRP A 201 -5.67 -12.56 -2.71
N ALA A 202 -4.43 -12.69 -2.23
CA ALA A 202 -3.23 -12.46 -3.03
C ALA A 202 -2.61 -13.77 -3.51
N GLN A 203 -2.20 -13.82 -4.77
CA GLN A 203 -1.50 -14.95 -5.37
C GLN A 203 -0.13 -14.52 -5.90
N PRO A 204 0.91 -14.54 -5.04
CA PRO A 204 2.25 -14.16 -5.45
C PRO A 204 2.90 -15.25 -6.33
N TYR A 205 3.61 -14.82 -7.35
CA TYR A 205 4.51 -15.65 -8.16
C TYR A 205 5.85 -15.77 -7.45
N THR A 206 5.88 -16.47 -6.32
CA THR A 206 6.99 -16.47 -5.36
C THR A 206 8.34 -16.74 -6.01
N GLY A 207 8.42 -17.76 -6.87
CA GLY A 207 9.66 -18.05 -7.61
C GLY A 207 10.11 -16.86 -8.46
N ARG A 208 9.19 -16.24 -9.18
CA ARG A 208 9.49 -15.06 -10.01
C ARG A 208 9.95 -13.86 -9.17
N ILE A 209 9.28 -13.60 -8.02
CA ILE A 209 9.69 -12.56 -7.09
C ILE A 209 11.13 -12.80 -6.62
N ILE A 210 11.47 -14.02 -6.20
CA ILE A 210 12.82 -14.39 -5.74
C ILE A 210 13.85 -14.19 -6.88
N GLY A 211 13.58 -14.71 -8.07
CA GLY A 211 14.47 -14.59 -9.19
C GLY A 211 14.73 -13.14 -9.61
N LEU A 212 13.67 -12.30 -9.65
CA LEU A 212 13.80 -10.88 -9.93
C LEU A 212 14.55 -10.14 -8.81
N THR A 213 14.33 -10.50 -7.55
CA THR A 213 15.08 -9.96 -6.41
C THR A 213 16.57 -10.28 -6.54
N MET A 214 16.91 -11.52 -6.93
CA MET A 214 18.31 -11.90 -7.22
C MET A 214 18.90 -11.00 -8.30
N LEU A 215 18.23 -10.77 -9.41
CA LEU A 215 18.71 -9.88 -10.46
C LEU A 215 18.85 -8.43 -9.96
N ASN A 216 17.89 -7.91 -9.20
CA ASN A 216 17.95 -6.56 -8.65
C ASN A 216 19.11 -6.37 -7.66
N ASN A 217 19.49 -7.41 -6.89
CA ASN A 217 20.62 -7.36 -5.96
C ASN A 217 21.97 -7.17 -6.66
N VAL A 218 22.06 -7.54 -7.94
CA VAL A 218 23.25 -7.31 -8.78
C VAL A 218 23.05 -6.18 -9.82
N GLY A 219 22.02 -5.35 -9.63
CA GLY A 219 21.77 -4.16 -10.45
C GLY A 219 21.01 -4.39 -11.75
N ILE A 220 20.59 -5.61 -12.07
CA ILE A 220 19.82 -5.94 -13.28
C ILE A 220 18.33 -5.73 -13.02
N ARG A 221 17.75 -4.72 -13.68
CA ARG A 221 16.35 -4.28 -13.48
C ARG A 221 15.48 -4.39 -14.73
N TRP A 222 15.99 -4.92 -15.83
CA TRP A 222 15.32 -4.92 -17.13
C TRP A 222 14.03 -5.73 -17.19
N PHE A 223 13.82 -6.64 -16.23
CA PHE A 223 12.65 -7.51 -16.16
C PHE A 223 11.65 -7.13 -15.04
N ASN A 224 11.80 -5.94 -14.48
CA ASN A 224 10.96 -5.50 -13.36
C ASN A 224 9.50 -5.17 -13.77
N ASP A 225 9.19 -5.15 -15.04
CA ASP A 225 7.85 -5.05 -15.63
C ASP A 225 7.10 -6.40 -15.69
N LEU A 226 7.77 -7.51 -15.36
CA LEU A 226 7.09 -8.81 -15.30
C LEU A 226 6.07 -8.85 -14.15
N THR A 227 4.89 -9.36 -14.46
CA THR A 227 3.82 -9.62 -13.46
C THR A 227 4.29 -10.62 -12.41
N VAL A 228 4.10 -10.29 -11.13
CA VAL A 228 4.56 -11.10 -9.99
C VAL A 228 3.47 -11.44 -8.97
N ILE A 229 2.28 -10.85 -9.10
CA ILE A 229 1.17 -11.13 -8.18
C ILE A 229 -0.15 -10.90 -8.91
N ASP A 230 -1.11 -11.76 -8.65
CA ASP A 230 -2.51 -11.59 -9.03
C ASP A 230 -3.39 -11.47 -7.79
N PHE A 231 -4.52 -10.77 -7.93
CA PHE A 231 -5.52 -10.59 -6.90
C PHE A 231 -6.84 -11.24 -7.31
N ILE A 232 -7.42 -12.03 -6.38
CA ILE A 232 -8.67 -12.74 -6.61
C ILE A 232 -9.83 -11.87 -6.19
N MET A 233 -10.44 -11.20 -7.15
CA MET A 233 -11.65 -10.42 -6.94
C MET A 233 -12.83 -11.11 -7.62
N PRO A 234 -13.96 -11.37 -6.93
CA PRO A 234 -15.15 -11.94 -7.54
C PRO A 234 -15.66 -11.06 -8.68
N LYS A 235 -16.15 -11.69 -9.76
CA LYS A 235 -16.61 -10.96 -10.97
C LYS A 235 -17.75 -9.99 -10.64
N GLU A 236 -18.59 -10.34 -9.70
CA GLU A 236 -19.80 -9.62 -9.29
C GLU A 236 -19.49 -8.26 -8.67
N VAL A 237 -18.26 -8.06 -8.17
CA VAL A 237 -17.82 -6.78 -7.57
C VAL A 237 -16.95 -5.95 -8.50
N ARG A 238 -16.65 -6.47 -9.71
CA ARG A 238 -15.84 -5.77 -10.71
C ARG A 238 -16.68 -4.81 -11.54
N ASN A 239 -16.09 -3.66 -11.84
CA ASN A 239 -16.71 -2.68 -12.73
C ASN A 239 -15.77 -2.25 -13.89
N GLY A 240 -14.61 -2.92 -14.04
CA GLY A 240 -13.63 -2.66 -15.11
C GLY A 240 -12.53 -1.65 -14.72
N THR A 241 -12.57 -1.13 -13.49
CA THR A 241 -11.56 -0.15 -13.00
C THR A 241 -10.52 -0.77 -12.09
N GLU A 242 -10.65 -2.06 -11.76
CA GLU A 242 -9.78 -2.81 -10.87
C GLU A 242 -8.40 -3.04 -11.49
N THR A 243 -7.38 -3.14 -10.63
CA THR A 243 -6.02 -3.52 -11.00
C THR A 243 -5.69 -4.86 -10.38
N LEU A 244 -5.94 -5.94 -11.12
CA LEU A 244 -5.92 -7.31 -10.60
C LEU A 244 -4.56 -8.01 -10.66
N SER A 245 -3.54 -7.34 -11.18
CA SER A 245 -2.17 -7.87 -11.22
C SER A 245 -1.15 -6.76 -11.17
N TYR A 246 -0.01 -7.02 -10.52
CA TYR A 246 1.08 -6.07 -10.42
C TYR A 246 2.37 -6.61 -11.00
N THR A 247 3.12 -5.70 -11.63
CA THR A 247 4.52 -5.92 -11.98
C THR A 247 5.38 -6.01 -10.71
N TYR A 248 6.60 -6.56 -10.86
CA TYR A 248 7.56 -6.61 -9.75
C TYR A 248 7.86 -5.22 -9.18
N ARG A 249 8.06 -4.20 -10.04
CA ARG A 249 8.37 -2.85 -9.59
C ARG A 249 7.21 -2.18 -8.86
N LEU A 250 5.95 -2.37 -9.29
CA LEU A 250 4.79 -1.86 -8.55
C LEU A 250 4.62 -2.60 -7.22
N ASN A 251 4.62 -3.93 -7.24
CA ASN A 251 4.49 -4.74 -6.02
C ASN A 251 5.53 -4.37 -4.97
N THR A 252 6.80 -4.17 -5.40
CA THR A 252 7.89 -3.78 -4.51
C THR A 252 7.75 -2.33 -4.03
N SER A 253 7.19 -1.41 -4.85
CA SER A 253 6.96 -0.02 -4.46
C SER A 253 5.82 0.16 -3.47
N TYR A 254 4.88 -0.79 -3.41
CA TYR A 254 3.66 -0.66 -2.63
C TYR A 254 3.79 -1.18 -1.19
N ALA A 255 4.77 -2.02 -0.92
CA ALA A 255 5.03 -2.59 0.41
C ALA A 255 6.21 -1.89 1.10
N PRO A 256 6.28 -1.87 2.43
CA PRO A 256 7.50 -1.50 3.14
C PRO A 256 8.71 -2.30 2.65
N HIS A 257 9.87 -1.67 2.64
CA HIS A 257 11.13 -2.37 2.34
C HIS A 257 11.53 -3.30 3.49
N ASP A 258 11.54 -2.72 4.67
CA ASP A 258 11.72 -3.37 5.96
C ASP A 258 10.79 -2.67 6.93
N TYR A 259 9.65 -3.28 7.21
CA TYR A 259 8.64 -2.67 8.07
C TYR A 259 9.15 -2.31 9.46
N LYS A 260 10.15 -3.04 9.97
CA LYS A 260 10.75 -2.77 11.27
C LYS A 260 11.50 -1.45 11.27
N LYS A 261 12.34 -1.25 10.24
CA LYS A 261 13.10 -0.01 10.03
C LYS A 261 12.16 1.15 9.72
N ASP A 262 11.19 0.94 8.84
CA ASP A 262 10.26 1.98 8.43
C ASP A 262 9.36 2.43 9.58
N LEU A 263 8.87 1.50 10.42
CA LEU A 263 8.13 1.82 11.65
C LEU A 263 9.01 2.56 12.68
N SER A 264 10.28 2.15 12.85
CA SER A 264 11.20 2.81 13.77
C SER A 264 11.51 4.27 13.40
N ALA A 265 11.28 4.63 12.13
CA ALA A 265 11.44 6.01 11.67
C ALA A 265 10.23 6.90 12.01
N ILE A 266 9.09 6.32 12.41
CA ILE A 266 7.88 7.08 12.76
C ILE A 266 8.05 7.65 14.17
N THR A 267 8.25 8.96 14.26
CA THR A 267 8.28 9.72 15.52
C THR A 267 6.97 10.48 15.78
N GLN A 268 6.15 10.61 14.75
CA GLN A 268 4.85 11.27 14.77
C GLN A 268 3.78 10.39 15.42
N THR A 269 2.63 11.00 15.77
CA THR A 269 1.48 10.24 16.26
C THR A 269 1.02 9.20 15.23
N LEU A 270 1.00 7.93 15.64
CA LEU A 270 0.57 6.80 14.84
C LEU A 270 -0.70 6.18 15.42
N PHE A 271 -1.72 6.10 14.58
CA PHE A 271 -2.99 5.46 14.90
C PHE A 271 -3.28 4.33 13.92
N VAL A 272 -3.67 3.18 14.45
CA VAL A 272 -4.01 1.98 13.66
C VAL A 272 -5.40 1.50 14.04
N VAL A 273 -6.25 1.27 13.05
CA VAL A 273 -7.58 0.68 13.22
C VAL A 273 -7.62 -0.64 12.49
N VAL A 274 -8.05 -1.69 13.17
CA VAL A 274 -8.13 -3.05 12.59
C VAL A 274 -9.48 -3.67 12.96
N GLY A 275 -10.07 -4.41 12.03
CA GLY A 275 -11.26 -5.20 12.30
C GLY A 275 -10.92 -6.55 12.92
N SER A 276 -11.64 -6.99 13.97
CA SER A 276 -11.37 -8.30 14.59
C SER A 276 -11.76 -9.49 13.69
N ALA A 277 -12.58 -9.25 12.67
CA ALA A 277 -12.94 -10.25 11.64
C ALA A 277 -12.15 -10.05 10.34
N ASP A 278 -10.96 -9.43 10.39
CA ASP A 278 -10.09 -9.23 9.24
C ASP A 278 -9.64 -10.57 8.64
N GLU A 279 -9.97 -10.80 7.38
CA GLU A 279 -9.70 -12.05 6.67
C GLU A 279 -8.28 -12.14 6.13
N ALA A 280 -7.65 -10.96 5.89
CA ALA A 280 -6.28 -10.87 5.37
C ALA A 280 -5.23 -10.94 6.47
N PHE A 281 -5.56 -10.46 7.68
CA PHE A 281 -4.59 -10.26 8.75
C PHE A 281 -5.06 -10.83 10.10
N PHE A 282 -4.09 -11.15 10.96
CA PHE A 282 -4.30 -11.44 12.37
C PHE A 282 -4.39 -10.12 13.14
N ALA A 283 -5.61 -9.69 13.43
CA ALA A 283 -5.88 -8.36 13.99
C ALA A 283 -5.25 -8.12 15.38
N ASP A 284 -5.15 -9.16 16.19
CA ASP A 284 -4.53 -9.17 17.53
C ASP A 284 -3.00 -9.01 17.50
N GLN A 285 -2.38 -9.22 16.34
CA GLN A 285 -0.93 -9.12 16.19
C GLN A 285 -0.45 -7.70 15.89
N PHE A 286 -1.31 -6.75 15.55
CA PHE A 286 -0.86 -5.42 15.15
C PHE A 286 -0.21 -4.64 16.31
N GLU A 287 -0.85 -4.60 17.48
CA GLU A 287 -0.29 -3.87 18.62
C GLU A 287 1.02 -4.49 19.11
N PRO A 288 1.13 -5.81 19.37
CA PRO A 288 2.40 -6.41 19.83
C PRO A 288 3.54 -6.29 18.80
N VAL A 289 3.22 -6.24 17.50
CA VAL A 289 4.26 -6.10 16.47
C VAL A 289 4.72 -4.66 16.32
N ILE A 290 3.80 -3.69 16.20
CA ILE A 290 4.15 -2.31 15.91
C ILE A 290 4.78 -1.62 17.13
N SER A 291 4.30 -1.91 18.34
CA SER A 291 4.80 -1.31 19.59
C SER A 291 6.27 -1.62 19.90
N GLN A 292 6.84 -2.62 19.24
CA GLN A 292 8.28 -2.92 19.33
C GLN A 292 9.16 -1.86 18.67
N PHE A 293 8.61 -1.08 17.73
CA PHE A 293 9.37 -0.17 16.88
C PHE A 293 9.00 1.29 17.07
N THR A 294 7.75 1.59 17.41
CA THR A 294 7.27 2.96 17.62
C THR A 294 6.09 3.01 18.58
N LYS A 295 5.80 4.20 19.12
CA LYS A 295 4.58 4.42 19.90
C LYS A 295 3.36 4.37 18.99
N VAL A 296 2.40 3.53 19.30
CA VAL A 296 1.20 3.34 18.51
C VAL A 296 -0.04 3.28 19.41
N ARG A 297 -1.16 3.82 18.91
CA ARG A 297 -2.49 3.54 19.43
C ARG A 297 -3.18 2.61 18.45
N VAL A 298 -3.48 1.38 18.87
CA VAL A 298 -4.23 0.40 18.08
C VAL A 298 -5.66 0.31 18.57
N LYS A 299 -6.63 0.33 17.67
CA LYS A 299 -8.04 0.13 17.96
C LYS A 299 -8.58 -1.07 17.19
N LEU A 300 -8.97 -2.12 17.93
CA LEU A 300 -9.70 -3.25 17.38
C LEU A 300 -11.20 -2.96 17.32
N LEU A 301 -11.82 -3.23 16.18
CA LEU A 301 -13.25 -3.06 15.96
C LEU A 301 -13.93 -4.43 15.86
N ASN A 302 -14.74 -4.74 16.85
CA ASN A 302 -15.37 -6.06 16.95
C ASN A 302 -16.32 -6.37 15.78
N GLY A 303 -16.09 -7.51 15.11
CA GLY A 303 -16.87 -8.01 13.98
C GLY A 303 -16.71 -7.21 12.67
N VAL A 304 -15.72 -6.32 12.58
CA VAL A 304 -15.40 -5.57 11.36
C VAL A 304 -14.42 -6.37 10.53
N THR A 305 -14.67 -6.48 9.21
CA THR A 305 -13.87 -7.22 8.23
C THR A 305 -12.72 -6.35 7.70
N HIS A 306 -11.88 -6.91 6.83
CA HIS A 306 -10.79 -6.18 6.16
C HIS A 306 -11.31 -4.97 5.38
N MET A 307 -12.33 -5.14 4.56
CA MET A 307 -12.94 -4.02 3.82
C MET A 307 -13.81 -3.14 4.72
N GLY A 308 -14.38 -3.72 5.77
CA GLY A 308 -15.22 -3.02 6.75
C GLY A 308 -14.51 -1.85 7.44
N VAL A 309 -13.19 -1.90 7.65
CA VAL A 309 -12.46 -0.78 8.28
C VAL A 309 -12.52 0.52 7.47
N VAL A 310 -12.94 0.46 6.21
CA VAL A 310 -13.11 1.64 5.33
C VAL A 310 -14.57 2.09 5.24
N VAL A 311 -15.51 1.15 5.26
CA VAL A 311 -16.91 1.45 4.94
C VAL A 311 -17.87 1.29 6.12
N ASN A 312 -17.53 0.49 7.14
CA ASN A 312 -18.42 0.19 8.25
C ASN A 312 -18.61 1.41 9.17
N PRO A 313 -19.86 1.77 9.55
CA PRO A 313 -20.12 2.89 10.46
C PRO A 313 -19.40 2.83 11.82
N LYS A 314 -19.04 1.64 12.31
CA LYS A 314 -18.27 1.47 13.56
C LYS A 314 -16.90 2.16 13.56
N VAL A 315 -16.32 2.42 12.37
CA VAL A 315 -15.04 3.12 12.22
C VAL A 315 -15.17 4.61 12.56
N ARG A 316 -16.32 5.21 12.25
CA ARG A 316 -16.56 6.66 12.31
C ARG A 316 -16.31 7.27 13.70
N PRO A 317 -16.88 6.78 14.81
CA PRO A 317 -16.65 7.38 16.13
C PRO A 317 -15.19 7.30 16.56
N VAL A 318 -14.50 6.23 16.20
CA VAL A 318 -13.10 5.99 16.55
C VAL A 318 -12.17 6.95 15.81
N VAL A 319 -12.40 7.16 14.52
CA VAL A 319 -11.66 8.14 13.72
C VAL A 319 -11.98 9.57 14.17
N LYS A 320 -13.25 9.89 14.48
CA LYS A 320 -13.68 11.19 15.00
C LYS A 320 -12.98 11.53 16.32
N GLU A 321 -12.96 10.59 17.27
CA GLU A 321 -12.29 10.76 18.56
C GLU A 321 -10.81 11.06 18.38
N TRP A 322 -10.13 10.25 17.54
CA TRP A 322 -8.70 10.43 17.30
C TRP A 322 -8.38 11.77 16.61
N LEU A 323 -9.10 12.13 15.55
CA LEU A 323 -8.91 13.41 14.84
C LEU A 323 -9.16 14.63 15.72
N LYS A 324 -10.14 14.56 16.64
CA LYS A 324 -10.38 15.62 17.61
C LYS A 324 -9.29 15.72 18.67
N GLY A 325 -8.67 14.59 19.02
CA GLY A 325 -7.58 14.52 20.00
C GLY A 325 -6.22 14.95 19.46
N LEU A 326 -6.04 15.08 18.13
CA LEU A 326 -4.83 15.63 17.56
C LEU A 326 -4.75 17.12 17.87
N GLY A 327 -3.76 17.50 18.69
CA GLY A 327 -3.41 18.91 18.94
C GLY A 327 -2.98 19.63 17.66
N LYS A 328 -2.91 20.97 17.71
CA LYS A 328 -2.21 21.74 16.70
C LYS A 328 -0.71 21.42 16.80
N PRO A 329 0.03 21.35 15.66
CA PRO A 329 1.47 21.17 15.67
C PRO A 329 2.18 22.32 16.35
#